data_d692a156eb3d5b3465f01ec663522add
#
_entry.id   d692a156eb3d5b3465f01ec663522add
#
_cell.length_a   1.000
_cell.length_b   1.000
_cell.length_c   1.000
_cell.angle_alpha   90.00
_cell.angle_beta   90.00
_cell.angle_gamma   90.00
#
_symmetry.space_group_name_H-M   'P 1'
#
loop_
_entity.id
_entity.type
_entity.pdbx_description
1 polymer ?
#
loop_
_entity_poly.entity_id
_entity_poly.type
_entity_poly.pdbx_seq_one_letter_code
_entity_poly.pdbx_strand_id
1 'polypeptide(L)'
;DNGYDISDYQDIDPLFGTLEDMDELLAEAHRRGLKIVMDLVVNHTSDEHAWFQASRDKDDPHADWYWWRPARPGHEPGTPGAEPNRWGSYFGGSAWQYDPKRGEYYLHQFSRKQPDLNWENPEVRKAVYRMMNWWMDRGIDGFRMDVITLISKHLDSHGRLPGEVDSELSEGEIGEEGYTNASPFCSDGPRLDEFLAEMRREVFEGREGYMNVGEAPGITP
;
A
#
# COMPACT_ATOMS: atom_id res chain seq x y z
N ASP A 1 -11.45 8.97 -1.72
CA ASP A 1 -10.59 9.55 -0.66
C ASP A 1 -9.57 10.54 -1.22
N ASN A 2 -10.06 11.58 -1.87
CA ASN A 2 -9.24 12.69 -2.42
C ASN A 2 -8.15 12.23 -3.41
N GLY A 3 -8.38 11.13 -4.13
CA GLY A 3 -7.45 10.60 -5.13
C GLY A 3 -6.40 9.63 -4.58
N TYR A 4 -6.45 9.27 -3.29
CA TYR A 4 -5.50 8.32 -2.67
C TYR A 4 -6.09 6.90 -2.52
N ASP A 5 -7.20 6.59 -3.16
CA ASP A 5 -7.76 5.26 -3.33
C ASP A 5 -7.78 4.89 -4.82
N ILE A 6 -6.63 4.46 -5.33
CA ILE A 6 -6.41 4.21 -6.75
C ILE A 6 -7.15 2.95 -7.18
N SER A 7 -8.11 3.08 -8.10
CA SER A 7 -8.87 1.96 -8.67
C SER A 7 -8.23 1.36 -9.94
N ASP A 8 -7.45 2.16 -10.66
CA ASP A 8 -6.62 1.74 -11.79
C ASP A 8 -5.36 2.62 -11.85
N TYR A 9 -4.19 2.00 -11.76
CA TYR A 9 -2.92 2.73 -11.81
C TYR A 9 -2.51 3.20 -13.21
N GLN A 10 -3.17 2.71 -14.26
CA GLN A 10 -2.76 2.95 -15.65
C GLN A 10 -3.84 3.65 -16.45
N ASP A 11 -4.68 4.42 -15.77
CA ASP A 11 -5.72 5.25 -16.39
C ASP A 11 -5.78 6.64 -15.73
N ILE A 12 -6.56 7.53 -16.31
CA ILE A 12 -6.85 8.87 -15.80
C ILE A 12 -8.32 8.92 -15.39
N ASP A 13 -8.60 9.48 -14.20
CA ASP A 13 -9.97 9.70 -13.76
C ASP A 13 -10.70 10.60 -14.80
N PRO A 14 -11.84 10.15 -15.32
CA PRO A 14 -12.59 10.89 -16.34
C PRO A 14 -12.94 12.34 -15.98
N LEU A 15 -12.89 12.67 -14.68
CA LEU A 15 -13.07 14.05 -14.21
C LEU A 15 -11.93 14.97 -14.69
N PHE A 16 -10.72 14.42 -14.86
CA PHE A 16 -9.52 15.19 -15.23
C PHE A 16 -9.13 15.03 -16.70
N GLY A 17 -9.67 14.03 -17.40
CA GLY A 17 -9.38 13.81 -18.81
C GLY A 17 -9.11 12.35 -19.17
N THR A 18 -8.27 12.15 -20.17
CA THR A 18 -7.92 10.85 -20.72
C THR A 18 -6.41 10.64 -20.72
N LEU A 19 -5.95 9.45 -21.11
CA LEU A 19 -4.52 9.18 -21.30
C LEU A 19 -3.92 10.02 -22.43
N GLU A 20 -4.71 10.38 -23.46
CA GLU A 20 -4.31 11.27 -24.54
C GLU A 20 -4.10 12.70 -24.03
N ASP A 21 -4.96 13.19 -23.13
CA ASP A 21 -4.79 14.48 -22.47
C ASP A 21 -3.52 14.50 -21.60
N MET A 22 -3.20 13.39 -20.94
CA MET A 22 -1.95 13.25 -20.18
C MET A 22 -0.72 13.27 -21.09
N ASP A 23 -0.78 12.63 -22.27
CA ASP A 23 0.31 12.67 -23.26
C ASP A 23 0.53 14.08 -23.78
N GLU A 24 -0.55 14.84 -24.06
CA GLU A 24 -0.47 16.24 -24.46
C GLU A 24 0.15 17.10 -23.35
N LEU A 25 -0.26 16.88 -22.09
CA LEU A 25 0.30 17.56 -20.92
C LEU A 25 1.81 17.33 -20.81
N LEU A 26 2.26 16.07 -20.94
CA LEU A 26 3.68 15.73 -20.88
C LEU A 26 4.48 16.40 -22.00
N ALA A 27 3.99 16.29 -23.23
CA ALA A 27 4.64 16.91 -24.40
C ALA A 27 4.75 18.44 -24.25
N GLU A 28 3.68 19.10 -23.80
CA GLU A 28 3.66 20.55 -23.64
C GLU A 28 4.52 21.03 -22.44
N ALA A 29 4.52 20.29 -21.35
CA ALA A 29 5.40 20.56 -20.21
C ALA A 29 6.88 20.49 -20.62
N HIS A 30 7.28 19.41 -21.31
CA HIS A 30 8.65 19.22 -21.77
C HIS A 30 9.07 20.29 -22.79
N ARG A 31 8.17 20.68 -23.69
CA ARG A 31 8.43 21.77 -24.65
C ARG A 31 8.75 23.10 -23.95
N ARG A 32 8.22 23.29 -22.73
CA ARG A 32 8.47 24.47 -21.87
C ARG A 32 9.60 24.28 -20.88
N GLY A 33 10.30 23.14 -20.90
CA GLY A 33 11.37 22.81 -19.96
C GLY A 33 10.86 22.45 -18.56
N LEU A 34 9.58 22.12 -18.40
CA LEU A 34 8.99 21.66 -17.15
C LEU A 34 9.09 20.14 -17.05
N LYS A 35 9.19 19.66 -15.82
CA LYS A 35 9.22 18.24 -15.46
C LYS A 35 7.93 17.85 -14.77
N ILE A 36 7.41 16.67 -15.07
CA ILE A 36 6.20 16.11 -14.44
C ILE A 36 6.58 14.97 -13.52
N VAL A 37 6.37 15.16 -12.23
CA VAL A 37 6.55 14.16 -11.19
C VAL A 37 5.16 13.71 -10.74
N MET A 38 4.87 12.41 -10.85
CA MET A 38 3.57 11.84 -10.46
C MET A 38 3.58 11.35 -9.03
N ASP A 39 2.41 11.42 -8.40
CA ASP A 39 2.20 10.78 -7.11
C ASP A 39 2.15 9.24 -7.28
N LEU A 40 2.91 8.52 -6.47
CA LEU A 40 2.99 7.06 -6.46
C LEU A 40 2.41 6.55 -5.14
N VAL A 41 1.16 6.09 -5.19
CA VAL A 41 0.42 5.57 -4.04
C VAL A 41 0.46 4.04 -4.08
N VAL A 42 1.44 3.42 -3.43
CA VAL A 42 1.69 1.97 -3.53
C VAL A 42 1.74 1.24 -2.19
N ASN A 43 1.47 1.93 -1.07
CA ASN A 43 1.22 1.24 0.19
C ASN A 43 -0.12 0.50 0.14
N HIS A 44 -1.12 1.05 -0.55
CA HIS A 44 -2.49 0.54 -0.64
C HIS A 44 -3.08 0.81 -2.03
N THR A 45 -4.20 0.19 -2.33
CA THR A 45 -5.04 0.49 -3.50
C THR A 45 -6.42 0.94 -3.05
N SER A 46 -7.30 1.29 -3.99
CA SER A 46 -8.74 1.27 -3.72
C SER A 46 -9.23 -0.15 -3.43
N ASP A 47 -10.28 -0.28 -2.62
CA ASP A 47 -11.04 -1.53 -2.49
C ASP A 47 -11.80 -1.89 -3.78
N GLU A 48 -11.92 -0.95 -4.73
CA GLU A 48 -12.47 -1.16 -6.07
C GLU A 48 -11.43 -1.63 -7.09
N HIS A 49 -10.14 -1.60 -6.75
CA HIS A 49 -9.06 -2.05 -7.63
C HIS A 49 -9.24 -3.53 -7.99
N ALA A 50 -8.98 -3.88 -9.26
CA ALA A 50 -9.13 -5.26 -9.74
C ALA A 50 -8.33 -6.28 -8.93
N TRP A 51 -7.14 -5.92 -8.46
CA TRP A 51 -6.31 -6.78 -7.60
C TRP A 51 -7.01 -7.10 -6.26
N PHE A 52 -7.61 -6.07 -5.63
CA PHE A 52 -8.32 -6.29 -4.37
C PHE A 52 -9.57 -7.14 -4.58
N GLN A 53 -10.35 -6.85 -5.62
CA GLN A 53 -11.55 -7.62 -5.93
C GLN A 53 -11.23 -9.09 -6.23
N ALA A 54 -10.13 -9.38 -6.93
CA ALA A 54 -9.64 -10.73 -7.18
C ALA A 54 -9.16 -11.40 -5.88
N SER A 55 -8.44 -10.68 -5.01
CA SER A 55 -7.92 -11.23 -3.74
C SER A 55 -8.99 -11.69 -2.76
N ARG A 56 -10.25 -11.29 -2.97
CA ARG A 56 -11.41 -11.77 -2.18
C ARG A 56 -11.77 -13.24 -2.44
N ASP A 57 -11.21 -13.83 -3.50
CA ASP A 57 -11.25 -15.26 -3.77
C ASP A 57 -9.91 -15.89 -3.30
N LYS A 58 -10.01 -16.86 -2.39
CA LYS A 58 -8.82 -17.53 -1.80
C LYS A 58 -8.08 -18.42 -2.79
N ASP A 59 -8.73 -18.79 -3.87
CA ASP A 59 -8.14 -19.62 -4.93
C ASP A 59 -7.57 -18.77 -6.09
N ASP A 60 -7.76 -17.45 -6.07
CA ASP A 60 -7.21 -16.54 -7.08
C ASP A 60 -5.70 -16.32 -6.86
N PRO A 61 -4.90 -16.17 -7.92
CA PRO A 61 -3.48 -15.81 -7.83
C PRO A 61 -3.18 -14.54 -7.03
N HIS A 62 -4.16 -13.64 -6.86
CA HIS A 62 -4.02 -12.42 -6.06
C HIS A 62 -4.42 -12.63 -4.59
N ALA A 63 -4.76 -13.82 -4.14
CA ALA A 63 -5.26 -14.09 -2.80
C ALA A 63 -4.37 -13.50 -1.68
N ASP A 64 -3.05 -13.50 -1.87
CA ASP A 64 -2.06 -13.04 -0.90
C ASP A 64 -1.46 -11.65 -1.25
N TRP A 65 -2.11 -10.88 -2.13
CA TRP A 65 -1.61 -9.55 -2.53
C TRP A 65 -1.90 -8.45 -1.53
N TYR A 66 -2.80 -8.72 -0.56
CA TYR A 66 -3.15 -7.83 0.54
C TYR A 66 -2.95 -8.54 1.86
N TRP A 67 -2.93 -7.78 2.96
CA TRP A 67 -2.80 -8.31 4.30
C TRP A 67 -4.16 -8.85 4.76
N TRP A 68 -4.45 -10.11 4.43
CA TRP A 68 -5.63 -10.83 4.87
C TRP A 68 -5.32 -11.66 6.11
N ARG A 69 -6.20 -11.66 7.10
CA ARG A 69 -6.08 -12.46 8.32
C ARG A 69 -7.44 -13.02 8.76
N PRO A 70 -7.48 -14.24 9.31
CA PRO A 70 -8.68 -14.78 9.91
C PRO A 70 -9.07 -14.00 11.16
N ALA A 71 -10.31 -14.18 11.62
CA ALA A 71 -10.72 -13.71 12.91
C ALA A 71 -9.88 -14.32 14.04
N ARG A 72 -9.72 -13.58 15.13
CA ARG A 72 -9.06 -14.06 16.34
C ARG A 72 -9.71 -15.37 16.81
N PRO A 73 -8.94 -16.42 17.16
CA PRO A 73 -9.48 -17.69 17.65
C PRO A 73 -10.44 -17.50 18.82
N GLY A 74 -11.58 -18.20 18.76
CA GLY A 74 -12.62 -18.11 19.78
C GLY A 74 -13.59 -16.92 19.66
N HIS A 75 -13.44 -16.09 18.63
CA HIS A 75 -14.36 -14.99 18.33
C HIS A 75 -15.13 -15.27 17.04
N GLU A 76 -16.37 -14.80 16.99
CA GLU A 76 -17.18 -14.88 15.77
C GLU A 76 -16.68 -13.81 14.77
N PRO A 77 -16.34 -14.19 13.52
CA PRO A 77 -15.89 -13.25 12.51
C PRO A 77 -16.88 -12.09 12.28
N GLY A 78 -16.37 -10.88 12.16
CA GLY A 78 -17.19 -9.69 11.95
C GLY A 78 -17.81 -9.10 13.23
N THR A 79 -17.52 -9.66 14.40
CA THR A 79 -17.96 -9.11 15.68
C THR A 79 -16.85 -8.30 16.37
N PRO A 80 -17.18 -7.34 17.25
CA PRO A 80 -16.20 -6.57 17.99
C PRO A 80 -15.23 -7.46 18.79
N GLY A 81 -13.92 -7.19 18.68
CA GLY A 81 -12.87 -7.96 19.36
C GLY A 81 -12.39 -9.19 18.58
N ALA A 82 -12.96 -9.47 17.42
CA ALA A 82 -12.55 -10.56 16.54
C ALA A 82 -11.42 -10.16 15.56
N GLU A 83 -11.00 -8.90 15.57
CA GLU A 83 -9.92 -8.38 14.74
C GLU A 83 -8.60 -9.12 15.06
N PRO A 84 -7.72 -9.33 14.07
CA PRO A 84 -6.47 -10.08 14.24
C PRO A 84 -5.55 -9.53 15.33
N ASN A 85 -5.44 -8.21 15.43
CA ASN A 85 -4.80 -7.47 16.52
C ASN A 85 -5.57 -6.18 16.81
N ARG A 86 -5.07 -5.32 17.69
CA ARG A 86 -5.74 -4.08 18.09
C ARG A 86 -5.20 -2.84 17.39
N TRP A 87 -4.59 -2.97 16.25
CA TRP A 87 -4.07 -1.81 15.53
C TRP A 87 -5.17 -0.82 15.17
N GLY A 88 -4.91 0.45 15.50
CA GLY A 88 -5.73 1.58 15.08
C GLY A 88 -5.33 2.11 13.71
N SER A 89 -6.33 2.52 12.94
CA SER A 89 -6.13 3.24 11.68
C SER A 89 -5.70 4.70 11.95
N TYR A 90 -4.94 5.30 11.03
CA TYR A 90 -4.61 6.73 11.09
C TYR A 90 -5.84 7.64 11.07
N PHE A 91 -6.95 7.16 10.52
CA PHE A 91 -8.22 7.90 10.47
C PHE A 91 -9.20 7.52 11.60
N GLY A 92 -8.71 6.78 12.60
CA GLY A 92 -9.47 6.34 13.76
C GLY A 92 -10.19 5.00 13.57
N GLY A 93 -10.50 4.36 14.69
CA GLY A 93 -11.08 3.02 14.71
C GLY A 93 -10.06 1.91 14.42
N SER A 94 -10.56 0.69 14.18
CA SER A 94 -9.72 -0.45 13.84
C SER A 94 -9.02 -0.28 12.49
N ALA A 95 -7.77 -0.73 12.39
CA ALA A 95 -7.06 -0.88 11.11
C ALA A 95 -7.49 -2.14 10.34
N TRP A 96 -8.46 -2.89 10.85
CA TRP A 96 -8.94 -4.12 10.24
C TRP A 96 -10.42 -4.01 9.86
N GLN A 97 -10.74 -4.42 8.63
CA GLN A 97 -12.12 -4.50 8.16
C GLN A 97 -12.45 -5.93 7.77
N TYR A 98 -13.55 -6.47 8.34
CA TYR A 98 -14.07 -7.78 7.94
C TYR A 98 -14.70 -7.73 6.56
N ASP A 99 -14.34 -8.67 5.70
CA ASP A 99 -14.96 -8.90 4.40
C ASP A 99 -15.80 -10.20 4.44
N PRO A 100 -17.14 -10.11 4.38
CA PRO A 100 -17.98 -11.29 4.46
C PRO A 100 -17.88 -12.21 3.24
N LYS A 101 -17.41 -11.70 2.07
CA LYS A 101 -17.22 -12.51 0.88
C LYS A 101 -16.02 -13.45 1.04
N ARG A 102 -14.89 -12.94 1.59
CA ARG A 102 -13.71 -13.73 1.86
C ARG A 102 -13.79 -14.47 3.20
N GLY A 103 -14.55 -13.94 4.16
CA GLY A 103 -14.63 -14.46 5.52
C GLY A 103 -13.40 -14.17 6.37
N GLU A 104 -12.65 -13.14 6.02
CA GLU A 104 -11.42 -12.69 6.68
C GLU A 104 -11.38 -11.18 6.82
N TYR A 105 -10.43 -10.68 7.59
CA TYR A 105 -10.15 -9.25 7.75
C TYR A 105 -9.02 -8.82 6.82
N TYR A 106 -9.14 -7.65 6.20
CA TYR A 106 -8.03 -7.00 5.53
C TYR A 106 -7.53 -5.81 6.33
N LEU A 107 -6.22 -5.56 6.24
CA LEU A 107 -5.57 -4.41 6.86
C LEU A 107 -5.79 -3.15 6.02
N HIS A 108 -6.08 -2.03 6.68
CA HIS A 108 -6.11 -0.70 6.10
C HIS A 108 -5.55 0.32 7.10
N GLN A 109 -4.37 0.84 6.85
CA GLN A 109 -3.78 1.84 7.75
C GLN A 109 -4.50 3.19 7.69
N PHE A 110 -5.19 3.47 6.59
CA PHE A 110 -5.98 4.69 6.36
C PHE A 110 -7.48 4.38 6.34
N SER A 111 -8.17 4.74 5.27
CA SER A 111 -9.59 4.44 5.11
C SER A 111 -9.83 2.96 4.81
N ARG A 112 -11.03 2.47 5.15
CA ARG A 112 -11.51 1.13 4.73
C ARG A 112 -11.53 0.94 3.22
N LYS A 113 -11.53 2.04 2.46
CA LYS A 113 -11.41 2.04 1.01
C LYS A 113 -9.96 1.93 0.50
N GLN A 114 -8.99 1.80 1.41
CA GLN A 114 -7.56 1.81 1.11
C GLN A 114 -6.88 0.56 1.71
N PRO A 115 -7.21 -0.66 1.22
CA PRO A 115 -6.58 -1.89 1.69
C PRO A 115 -5.07 -1.89 1.42
N ASP A 116 -4.28 -2.24 2.43
CA ASP A 116 -2.83 -2.28 2.36
C ASP A 116 -2.32 -3.45 1.52
N LEU A 117 -1.43 -3.17 0.57
CA LEU A 117 -0.74 -4.17 -0.24
C LEU A 117 0.28 -4.96 0.59
N ASN A 118 0.38 -6.24 0.32
CA ASN A 118 1.37 -7.14 0.93
C ASN A 118 2.69 -7.10 0.14
N TRP A 119 3.57 -6.17 0.48
CA TRP A 119 4.89 -6.03 -0.16
C TRP A 119 5.85 -7.19 0.10
N GLU A 120 5.56 -8.06 1.07
CA GLU A 120 6.30 -9.31 1.23
C GLU A 120 6.12 -10.25 0.02
N ASN A 121 4.97 -10.16 -0.66
CA ASN A 121 4.71 -10.93 -1.87
C ASN A 121 5.47 -10.34 -3.08
N PRO A 122 6.39 -11.10 -3.69
CA PRO A 122 7.17 -10.61 -4.84
C PRO A 122 6.32 -10.29 -6.08
N GLU A 123 5.14 -10.92 -6.24
CA GLU A 123 4.27 -10.63 -7.39
C GLU A 123 3.62 -9.24 -7.26
N VAL A 124 3.33 -8.78 -6.04
CA VAL A 124 2.90 -7.40 -5.77
C VAL A 124 4.00 -6.43 -6.22
N ARG A 125 5.24 -6.64 -5.77
CA ARG A 125 6.38 -5.79 -6.14
C ARG A 125 6.58 -5.72 -7.65
N LYS A 126 6.58 -6.87 -8.32
CA LYS A 126 6.69 -6.94 -9.78
C LYS A 126 5.56 -6.21 -10.51
N ALA A 127 4.34 -6.30 -9.99
CA ALA A 127 3.19 -5.59 -10.58
C ALA A 127 3.34 -4.07 -10.44
N VAL A 128 3.76 -3.61 -9.26
CA VAL A 128 4.05 -2.20 -9.00
C VAL A 128 5.18 -1.70 -9.94
N TYR A 129 6.28 -2.44 -10.06
CA TYR A 129 7.40 -2.02 -10.94
C TYR A 129 7.01 -2.01 -12.42
N ARG A 130 6.16 -2.94 -12.88
CA ARG A 130 5.61 -2.91 -14.25
C ARG A 130 4.78 -1.64 -14.49
N MET A 131 3.93 -1.27 -13.54
CA MET A 131 3.13 -0.05 -13.59
C MET A 131 4.02 1.21 -13.59
N MET A 132 5.02 1.26 -12.72
CA MET A 132 5.97 2.38 -12.68
C MET A 132 6.75 2.52 -14.00
N ASN A 133 7.25 1.41 -14.56
CA ASN A 133 7.92 1.42 -15.86
C ASN A 133 7.00 1.93 -16.97
N TRP A 134 5.73 1.51 -16.96
CA TRP A 134 4.75 1.96 -17.95
C TRP A 134 4.58 3.50 -17.93
N TRP A 135 4.54 4.12 -16.75
CA TRP A 135 4.49 5.58 -16.63
C TRP A 135 5.80 6.26 -17.01
N MET A 136 6.95 5.70 -16.61
CA MET A 136 8.26 6.21 -17.02
C MET A 136 8.46 6.14 -18.53
N ASP A 137 8.03 5.06 -19.17
CA ASP A 137 8.08 4.89 -20.63
C ASP A 137 7.11 5.81 -21.36
N ARG A 138 6.01 6.21 -20.71
CA ARG A 138 5.07 7.21 -21.20
C ARG A 138 5.61 8.63 -21.11
N GLY A 139 6.64 8.87 -20.31
CA GLY A 139 7.39 10.11 -20.30
C GLY A 139 7.27 10.96 -19.04
N ILE A 140 6.77 10.42 -17.93
CA ILE A 140 6.89 11.15 -16.66
C ILE A 140 8.36 11.26 -16.23
N ASP A 141 8.67 12.24 -15.41
CA ASP A 141 10.05 12.55 -15.01
C ASP A 141 10.38 12.05 -13.59
N GLY A 142 9.55 11.21 -13.03
CA GLY A 142 9.76 10.60 -11.71
C GLY A 142 8.51 10.56 -10.86
N PHE A 143 8.71 10.21 -9.57
CA PHE A 143 7.61 10.00 -8.63
C PHE A 143 7.78 10.76 -7.32
N ARG A 144 6.67 11.30 -6.80
CA ARG A 144 6.51 11.57 -5.37
C ARG A 144 5.89 10.32 -4.75
N MET A 145 6.63 9.65 -3.89
CA MET A 145 6.24 8.36 -3.31
C MET A 145 5.48 8.58 -2.01
N ASP A 146 4.17 8.37 -2.08
CA ASP A 146 3.25 8.54 -0.96
C ASP A 146 3.53 7.52 0.14
N VAL A 147 3.71 7.99 1.37
CA VAL A 147 3.96 7.20 2.59
C VAL A 147 4.87 5.98 2.37
N ILE A 148 5.93 6.15 1.62
CA ILE A 148 6.76 5.04 1.11
C ILE A 148 7.36 4.17 2.23
N THR A 149 7.50 4.70 3.43
CA THR A 149 8.01 3.96 4.59
C THR A 149 7.05 2.89 5.09
N LEU A 150 5.78 2.96 4.71
CA LEU A 150 4.76 2.01 5.17
C LEU A 150 4.73 0.70 4.36
N ILE A 151 5.44 0.61 3.25
CA ILE A 151 5.46 -0.61 2.42
C ILE A 151 6.13 -1.80 3.12
N SER A 152 7.03 -1.56 4.08
CA SER A 152 7.66 -2.60 4.89
C SER A 152 7.12 -2.57 6.32
N LYS A 153 6.56 -3.67 6.77
CA LYS A 153 6.00 -3.84 8.11
C LYS A 153 6.91 -4.74 8.96
N HIS A 154 6.88 -4.55 10.27
CA HIS A 154 7.57 -5.44 11.20
C HIS A 154 6.81 -6.76 11.32
N LEU A 155 7.52 -7.85 11.10
CA LEU A 155 6.99 -9.21 11.20
C LEU A 155 7.85 -10.03 12.17
N ASP A 156 7.22 -10.99 12.84
CA ASP A 156 7.95 -12.00 13.59
C ASP A 156 8.59 -13.05 12.66
N SER A 157 9.30 -14.02 13.24
CA SER A 157 9.95 -15.09 12.49
C SER A 157 9.01 -16.00 11.70
N HIS A 158 7.72 -15.90 11.97
CA HIS A 158 6.64 -16.66 11.30
C HIS A 158 5.78 -15.81 10.34
N GLY A 159 6.16 -14.55 10.09
CA GLY A 159 5.43 -13.63 9.22
C GLY A 159 4.15 -13.07 9.83
N ARG A 160 4.05 -13.02 11.15
CA ARG A 160 2.92 -12.46 11.89
C ARG A 160 3.19 -11.00 12.23
N LEU A 161 2.14 -10.21 12.19
CA LEU A 161 2.18 -8.83 12.64
C LEU A 161 2.19 -8.76 14.19
N PRO A 162 2.75 -7.71 14.79
CA PRO A 162 2.69 -7.49 16.23
C PRO A 162 1.26 -7.56 16.78
N GLY A 163 1.06 -8.31 17.86
CA GLY A 163 -0.24 -8.47 18.52
C GLY A 163 -1.18 -9.48 17.88
N GLU A 164 -0.83 -10.08 16.75
CA GLU A 164 -1.55 -11.28 16.27
C GLU A 164 -1.38 -12.43 17.27
N VAL A 165 -2.34 -13.36 17.28
CA VAL A 165 -2.25 -14.53 18.15
C VAL A 165 -0.98 -15.32 17.84
N ASP A 166 -0.27 -15.70 18.90
CA ASP A 166 1.05 -16.36 18.84
C ASP A 166 2.18 -15.55 18.18
N SER A 167 1.98 -14.24 17.94
CA SER A 167 3.07 -13.37 17.49
C SER A 167 4.12 -13.22 18.60
N GLU A 168 5.39 -13.30 18.21
CA GLU A 168 6.55 -13.05 19.09
C GLU A 168 6.69 -11.55 19.42
N LEU A 169 5.97 -10.69 18.70
CA LEU A 169 6.02 -9.24 18.81
C LEU A 169 4.76 -8.69 19.51
N SER A 170 4.98 -7.84 20.51
CA SER A 170 3.89 -7.11 21.15
C SER A 170 3.39 -5.96 20.28
N GLU A 171 2.08 -5.72 20.29
CA GLU A 171 1.45 -4.59 19.61
C GLU A 171 1.59 -3.25 20.34
N GLY A 172 2.24 -3.22 21.50
CA GLY A 172 2.40 -2.02 22.32
C GLY A 172 1.23 -1.76 23.27
N GLU A 173 1.16 -0.53 23.81
CA GLU A 173 0.14 -0.13 24.77
C GLU A 173 -1.20 0.20 24.08
N ILE A 174 -2.28 -0.17 24.73
CA ILE A 174 -3.64 0.13 24.27
C ILE A 174 -3.98 1.57 24.68
N GLY A 175 -4.34 2.39 23.70
CA GLY A 175 -4.81 3.75 23.93
C GLY A 175 -6.23 3.83 24.49
N GLU A 176 -6.68 5.03 24.79
CA GLU A 176 -8.00 5.31 25.40
C GLU A 176 -9.18 4.81 24.54
N GLU A 177 -9.01 4.77 23.22
CA GLU A 177 -10.03 4.28 22.27
C GLU A 177 -10.06 2.76 22.14
N GLY A 178 -9.18 2.03 22.86
CA GLY A 178 -9.09 0.58 22.82
C GLY A 178 -8.23 0.02 21.69
N TYR A 179 -7.56 0.88 20.93
CA TYR A 179 -6.64 0.50 19.86
C TYR A 179 -5.19 0.82 20.24
N THR A 180 -4.26 0.14 19.59
CA THR A 180 -2.82 0.39 19.72
C THR A 180 -2.32 1.26 18.58
N ASN A 181 -1.28 2.04 18.81
CA ASN A 181 -0.61 2.79 17.75
C ASN A 181 0.19 1.83 16.86
N ALA A 182 -0.26 1.65 15.62
CA ALA A 182 0.41 0.78 14.65
C ALA A 182 1.67 1.41 14.04
N SER A 183 1.85 2.73 14.09
CA SER A 183 2.94 3.44 13.39
C SER A 183 4.33 2.86 13.65
N PRO A 184 4.74 2.47 14.88
CA PRO A 184 6.06 1.90 15.12
C PRO A 184 6.29 0.56 14.44
N PHE A 185 5.25 -0.11 13.97
CA PHE A 185 5.31 -1.46 13.42
C PHE A 185 4.98 -1.53 11.93
N CYS A 186 4.29 -0.53 11.41
CA CYS A 186 3.90 -0.49 9.99
C CYS A 186 4.68 0.55 9.18
N SER A 187 5.64 1.25 9.80
CA SER A 187 6.52 2.21 9.14
C SER A 187 7.97 1.83 9.37
N ASP A 188 8.83 2.09 8.38
CA ASP A 188 10.28 1.89 8.45
C ASP A 188 10.67 0.45 8.87
N GLY A 189 9.94 -0.52 8.34
CA GLY A 189 10.17 -1.93 8.63
C GLY A 189 11.51 -2.44 8.08
N PRO A 190 11.97 -3.62 8.56
CA PRO A 190 13.34 -4.10 8.35
C PRO A 190 13.70 -4.41 6.89
N ARG A 191 12.71 -4.50 5.98
CA ARG A 191 12.94 -4.76 4.57
C ARG A 191 12.76 -3.52 3.67
N LEU A 192 12.56 -2.33 4.25
CA LEU A 192 12.33 -1.12 3.47
C LEU A 192 13.48 -0.86 2.49
N ASP A 193 14.73 -0.90 2.96
CA ASP A 193 15.90 -0.69 2.11
C ASP A 193 16.01 -1.73 0.99
N GLU A 194 15.65 -2.98 1.27
CA GLU A 194 15.61 -4.06 0.26
C GLU A 194 14.60 -3.73 -0.84
N PHE A 195 13.37 -3.34 -0.47
CA PHE A 195 12.32 -3.01 -1.43
C PHE A 195 12.66 -1.76 -2.26
N LEU A 196 13.23 -0.74 -1.64
CA LEU A 196 13.67 0.46 -2.35
C LEU A 196 14.86 0.18 -3.28
N ALA A 197 15.81 -0.66 -2.87
CA ALA A 197 16.92 -1.08 -3.72
C ALA A 197 16.43 -1.92 -4.92
N GLU A 198 15.47 -2.82 -4.70
CA GLU A 198 14.80 -3.59 -5.76
C GLU A 198 14.06 -2.65 -6.73
N MET A 199 13.26 -1.72 -6.22
CA MET A 199 12.56 -0.70 -7.02
C MET A 199 13.54 0.11 -7.87
N ARG A 200 14.66 0.56 -7.28
CA ARG A 200 15.69 1.29 -8.00
C ARG A 200 16.25 0.46 -9.17
N ARG A 201 16.57 -0.79 -8.94
CA ARG A 201 17.11 -1.70 -9.96
C ARG A 201 16.10 -1.96 -11.08
N GLU A 202 14.86 -2.26 -10.72
CA GLU A 202 13.82 -2.71 -11.66
C GLU A 202 13.22 -1.55 -12.48
N VAL A 203 13.27 -0.31 -11.96
CA VAL A 203 12.58 0.83 -12.58
C VAL A 203 13.53 1.91 -13.05
N PHE A 204 14.58 2.21 -12.30
CA PHE A 204 15.39 3.41 -12.53
C PHE A 204 16.80 3.12 -13.07
N GLU A 205 17.26 1.88 -13.01
CA GLU A 205 18.60 1.54 -13.53
C GLU A 205 18.69 1.81 -15.04
N GLY A 206 19.71 2.56 -15.43
CA GLY A 206 19.91 2.98 -16.84
C GLY A 206 19.04 4.16 -17.30
N ARG A 207 18.17 4.71 -16.45
CA ARG A 207 17.43 5.94 -16.74
C ARG A 207 18.17 7.16 -16.18
N GLU A 208 18.09 8.27 -16.88
CA GLU A 208 18.71 9.55 -16.48
C GLU A 208 17.67 10.67 -16.44
N GLY A 209 17.95 11.74 -15.69
CA GLY A 209 17.15 12.97 -15.69
C GLY A 209 15.81 12.87 -14.96
N TYR A 210 15.59 11.82 -14.18
CA TYR A 210 14.41 11.68 -13.32
C TYR A 210 14.65 12.25 -11.92
N MET A 211 13.55 12.56 -11.22
CA MET A 211 13.57 13.00 -9.82
C MET A 211 12.54 12.19 -9.03
N ASN A 212 12.98 11.59 -7.93
CA ASN A 212 12.08 10.96 -6.98
C ASN A 212 12.18 11.64 -5.62
N VAL A 213 11.04 11.76 -4.93
CA VAL A 213 10.95 12.25 -3.56
C VAL A 213 10.02 11.34 -2.77
N GLY A 214 10.46 10.87 -1.61
CA GLY A 214 9.66 10.05 -0.70
C GLY A 214 9.01 10.89 0.37
N GLU A 215 7.73 10.68 0.61
CA GLU A 215 7.11 11.04 1.87
C GLU A 215 7.42 9.94 2.90
N ALA A 216 8.11 10.31 3.96
CA ALA A 216 8.70 9.37 4.89
C ALA A 216 8.22 9.63 6.35
N PRO A 217 6.93 9.36 6.65
CA PRO A 217 6.44 9.50 8.02
C PRO A 217 7.10 8.46 8.93
N GLY A 218 7.43 8.89 10.16
CA GLY A 218 7.95 8.00 11.20
C GLY A 218 9.44 7.69 11.14
N ILE A 219 10.19 8.22 10.16
CA ILE A 219 11.65 8.10 10.13
C ILE A 219 12.26 9.06 11.15
N THR A 220 13.18 8.55 11.95
CA THR A 220 14.10 9.37 12.78
C THR A 220 15.44 9.49 12.05
N PRO A 221 16.09 10.66 12.10
CA PRO A 221 17.42 10.86 11.53
C PRO A 221 18.46 9.93 12.14
#